data_5c8b45cd173096c82683a7872a85709a
#
_entry.id   5c8b45cd173096c82683a7872a85709a
#
_cell.length_a   1.000
_cell.length_b   1.000
_cell.length_c   1.000
_cell.angle_alpha   90.00
_cell.angle_beta   90.00
_cell.angle_gamma   90.00
#
_symmetry.space_group_name_H-M   'P 1'
#
loop_
_entity.id
_entity.type
_entity.pdbx_description
1 polymer ?
#
loop_
_entity_poly.entity_id
_entity_poly.type
_entity_poly.pdbx_seq_one_letter_code
_entity_poly.pdbx_strand_id
1 'polypeptide(L)'
;MTTTSTTALRRPPLPFTKMHGLGNDFLVLDATRQPISLSPADIRALADRHFGVGFDQLLVVTPGPSADVDFGYRIFNADGSEVEQCGNGARCFARFVHDQGLTDQRRIRVQTCAGTIVLHITDTGHVQVDMGMPRFLPQEIPFTAPAPALRYPVAVGDEMVQLAVVNMGNPHAVLRVADVDSAPVATLGPLLESHPRFPARVNVGFMQVLAPDRIRLRVYERGTGETLACGTGACAAVVAGQRLGWLGQHVTVLLPGGPLQIDWPGEGQHVHMQGPATRVYDGLWHWPEAAPAV
;
A
#
# COMPACT_ATOMS: atom_id res chain seq x y z
N MET A 1 7.39 -32.19 -49.31
CA MET A 1 7.85 -31.51 -48.09
C MET A 1 6.64 -30.85 -47.44
N THR A 2 6.07 -31.52 -46.46
CA THR A 2 4.89 -31.05 -45.73
C THR A 2 5.38 -30.15 -44.56
N THR A 3 5.25 -28.86 -44.70
CA THR A 3 5.50 -27.91 -43.63
C THR A 3 4.41 -28.04 -42.57
N THR A 4 4.70 -28.72 -41.46
CA THR A 4 3.85 -28.75 -40.29
C THR A 4 3.90 -27.38 -39.64
N SER A 5 2.91 -26.54 -39.90
CA SER A 5 2.72 -25.27 -39.21
C SER A 5 2.36 -25.58 -37.76
N THR A 6 3.29 -25.44 -36.85
CA THR A 6 3.03 -25.52 -35.41
C THR A 6 2.26 -24.27 -35.02
N THR A 7 0.93 -24.35 -35.03
CA THR A 7 0.07 -23.28 -34.49
C THR A 7 0.38 -23.18 -33.00
N ALA A 8 1.15 -22.19 -32.59
CA ALA A 8 1.39 -21.90 -31.19
C ALA A 8 0.01 -21.71 -30.53
N LEU A 9 -0.29 -22.54 -29.52
CA LEU A 9 -1.53 -22.45 -28.77
C LEU A 9 -1.63 -21.05 -28.18
N ARG A 10 -2.58 -20.25 -28.68
CA ARG A 10 -2.83 -18.89 -28.15
C ARG A 10 -3.25 -19.01 -26.70
N ARG A 11 -2.60 -18.29 -25.82
CA ARG A 11 -3.03 -18.15 -24.41
C ARG A 11 -4.47 -17.62 -24.38
N PRO A 12 -5.36 -18.20 -23.54
CA PRO A 12 -6.73 -17.69 -23.43
C PRO A 12 -6.72 -16.25 -22.89
N PRO A 13 -7.73 -15.45 -23.24
CA PRO A 13 -7.89 -14.13 -22.66
C PRO A 13 -7.91 -14.21 -21.13
N LEU A 14 -7.28 -13.26 -20.46
CA LEU A 14 -7.18 -13.22 -19.01
C LEU A 14 -8.20 -12.23 -18.44
N PRO A 15 -9.24 -12.72 -17.73
CA PRO A 15 -10.19 -11.84 -17.05
C PRO A 15 -9.51 -11.08 -15.90
N PHE A 16 -9.87 -9.81 -15.74
CA PHE A 16 -9.36 -8.98 -14.66
C PHE A 16 -10.40 -7.98 -14.18
N THR A 17 -10.21 -7.48 -12.95
CA THR A 17 -10.92 -6.33 -12.41
C THR A 17 -9.94 -5.20 -12.13
N LYS A 18 -10.23 -4.00 -12.63
CA LYS A 18 -9.49 -2.78 -12.30
C LYS A 18 -10.08 -2.17 -11.02
N MET A 19 -9.23 -1.89 -10.04
CA MET A 19 -9.62 -1.31 -8.75
C MET A 19 -8.65 -0.22 -8.32
N HIS A 20 -9.04 0.58 -7.34
CA HIS A 20 -8.12 1.46 -6.63
C HIS A 20 -8.49 1.65 -5.16
N GLY A 21 -7.47 1.89 -4.31
CA GLY A 21 -7.60 2.38 -2.96
C GLY A 21 -7.04 3.80 -2.87
N LEU A 22 -7.94 4.81 -3.00
CA LEU A 22 -7.56 6.23 -2.95
C LEU A 22 -6.53 6.63 -4.04
N GLY A 23 -6.71 6.14 -5.27
CA GLY A 23 -5.85 6.47 -6.40
C GLY A 23 -4.64 5.55 -6.61
N ASN A 24 -4.22 4.77 -5.62
CA ASN A 24 -3.30 3.65 -5.85
C ASN A 24 -4.07 2.54 -6.55
N ASP A 25 -3.70 2.23 -7.78
CA ASP A 25 -4.52 1.41 -8.68
C ASP A 25 -3.96 -0.02 -8.86
N PHE A 26 -4.90 -0.95 -8.93
CA PHE A 26 -4.63 -2.38 -8.96
C PHE A 26 -5.29 -3.07 -10.15
N LEU A 27 -4.59 -4.05 -10.70
CA LEU A 27 -5.19 -5.11 -11.49
C LEU A 27 -5.43 -6.30 -10.58
N VAL A 28 -6.65 -6.82 -10.49
CA VAL A 28 -7.00 -7.97 -9.64
C VAL A 28 -7.38 -9.16 -10.49
N LEU A 29 -6.75 -10.30 -10.23
CA LEU A 29 -6.97 -11.56 -10.93
C LEU A 29 -7.52 -12.62 -9.98
N ASP A 30 -8.57 -13.33 -10.42
CA ASP A 30 -9.12 -14.47 -9.71
C ASP A 30 -8.44 -15.78 -10.13
N ALA A 31 -7.56 -16.30 -9.27
CA ALA A 31 -6.94 -17.61 -9.42
C ALA A 31 -7.53 -18.67 -8.48
N THR A 32 -8.74 -18.45 -7.94
CA THR A 32 -9.39 -19.38 -7.00
C THR A 32 -9.87 -20.66 -7.67
N ARG A 33 -10.26 -20.58 -8.95
CA ARG A 33 -10.79 -21.71 -9.73
C ARG A 33 -9.77 -22.32 -10.67
N GLN A 34 -8.91 -21.50 -11.24
CA GLN A 34 -7.86 -21.92 -12.17
C GLN A 34 -6.55 -21.20 -11.81
N PRO A 35 -5.44 -21.93 -11.62
CA PRO A 35 -4.15 -21.31 -11.36
C PRO A 35 -3.76 -20.36 -12.48
N ILE A 36 -3.30 -19.17 -12.11
CA ILE A 36 -2.75 -18.18 -13.02
C ILE A 36 -1.24 -18.12 -12.78
N SER A 37 -0.47 -18.39 -13.83
CA SER A 37 0.99 -18.26 -13.81
C SER A 37 1.40 -17.14 -14.77
N LEU A 38 2.03 -16.10 -14.21
CA LEU A 38 2.56 -14.95 -14.94
C LEU A 38 4.06 -14.86 -14.73
N SER A 39 4.79 -14.69 -15.82
CA SER A 39 6.19 -14.31 -15.74
C SER A 39 6.33 -12.81 -15.38
N PRO A 40 7.49 -12.36 -14.89
CA PRO A 40 7.75 -10.93 -14.71
C PRO A 40 7.59 -10.12 -16.01
N ALA A 41 7.83 -10.73 -17.17
CA ALA A 41 7.60 -10.09 -18.46
C ALA A 41 6.10 -9.90 -18.77
N ASP A 42 5.27 -10.90 -18.44
CA ASP A 42 3.81 -10.78 -18.56
C ASP A 42 3.27 -9.66 -17.66
N ILE A 43 3.77 -9.56 -16.43
CA ILE A 43 3.34 -8.52 -15.49
C ILE A 43 3.72 -7.12 -16.00
N ARG A 44 4.95 -6.95 -16.50
CA ARG A 44 5.37 -5.68 -17.10
C ARG A 44 4.52 -5.29 -18.31
N ALA A 45 4.17 -6.26 -19.18
CA ALA A 45 3.32 -6.01 -20.32
C ALA A 45 1.90 -5.58 -19.91
N LEU A 46 1.33 -6.23 -18.88
CA LEU A 46 0.03 -5.85 -18.30
C LEU A 46 0.09 -4.47 -17.62
N ALA A 47 1.19 -4.15 -16.96
CA ALA A 47 1.38 -2.92 -16.19
C ALA A 47 1.63 -1.68 -17.06
N ASP A 48 2.03 -1.85 -18.31
CA ASP A 48 2.27 -0.73 -19.23
C ASP A 48 0.99 0.09 -19.39
N ARG A 49 1.06 1.41 -19.13
CA ARG A 49 -0.11 2.30 -19.16
C ARG A 49 -0.52 2.72 -20.57
N HIS A 50 0.30 2.43 -21.60
CA HIS A 50 0.04 2.76 -22.99
C HIS A 50 -0.31 1.52 -23.85
N PHE A 51 0.39 0.40 -23.60
CA PHE A 51 0.27 -0.82 -24.38
C PHE A 51 -0.39 -1.97 -23.60
N GLY A 52 -0.55 -1.82 -22.27
CA GLY A 52 -1.19 -2.77 -21.39
C GLY A 52 -2.49 -2.22 -20.77
N VAL A 53 -2.86 -2.79 -19.63
CA VAL A 53 -3.98 -2.30 -18.82
C VAL A 53 -3.55 -1.12 -17.95
N GLY A 54 -2.30 -1.11 -17.52
CA GLY A 54 -1.74 -0.10 -16.62
C GLY A 54 -2.20 -0.28 -15.18
N PHE A 55 -1.26 -0.31 -14.25
CA PHE A 55 -1.53 -0.36 -12.81
C PHE A 55 -0.25 -0.05 -12.02
N ASP A 56 -0.40 0.28 -10.75
CA ASP A 56 0.72 0.37 -9.81
C ASP A 56 1.11 -1.03 -9.33
N GLN A 57 0.12 -1.88 -9.03
CA GLN A 57 0.35 -3.25 -8.52
C GLN A 57 -0.69 -4.24 -9.05
N LEU A 58 -0.27 -5.50 -9.18
CA LEU A 58 -1.10 -6.64 -9.51
C LEU A 58 -1.43 -7.43 -8.25
N LEU A 59 -2.71 -7.77 -8.04
CA LEU A 59 -3.18 -8.68 -7.01
C LEU A 59 -3.64 -9.99 -7.64
N VAL A 60 -3.16 -11.11 -7.14
CA VAL A 60 -3.62 -12.45 -7.54
C VAL A 60 -4.26 -13.12 -6.34
N VAL A 61 -5.57 -13.36 -6.44
CA VAL A 61 -6.38 -14.02 -5.41
C VAL A 61 -6.29 -15.52 -5.60
N THR A 62 -5.92 -16.26 -4.54
CA THR A 62 -5.80 -17.72 -4.56
C THR A 62 -6.71 -18.36 -3.52
N PRO A 63 -7.01 -19.68 -3.62
CA PRO A 63 -7.67 -20.38 -2.53
C PRO A 63 -6.87 -20.29 -1.24
N GLY A 64 -7.52 -20.37 -0.09
CA GLY A 64 -6.86 -20.46 1.22
C GLY A 64 -5.94 -21.70 1.27
N PRO A 65 -4.71 -21.56 1.80
CA PRO A 65 -3.76 -22.65 1.88
C PRO A 65 -4.13 -23.70 2.94
N SER A 66 -5.05 -23.39 3.86
CA SER A 66 -5.51 -24.23 4.97
C SER A 66 -6.96 -23.91 5.32
N ALA A 67 -7.61 -24.80 6.08
CA ALA A 67 -9.05 -24.67 6.44
C ALA A 67 -9.36 -23.46 7.35
N ASP A 68 -8.37 -22.90 8.02
CA ASP A 68 -8.48 -21.74 8.90
C ASP A 68 -8.19 -20.41 8.20
N VAL A 69 -7.86 -20.43 6.89
CA VAL A 69 -7.58 -19.27 6.05
C VAL A 69 -8.52 -19.28 4.85
N ASP A 70 -9.27 -18.21 4.67
CA ASP A 70 -10.29 -18.13 3.63
C ASP A 70 -9.69 -18.01 2.23
N PHE A 71 -8.64 -17.20 2.09
CA PHE A 71 -7.94 -16.96 0.83
C PHE A 71 -6.43 -16.74 1.04
N GLY A 72 -5.67 -16.92 -0.04
CA GLY A 72 -4.34 -16.35 -0.17
C GLY A 72 -4.34 -15.21 -1.18
N TYR A 73 -3.37 -14.28 -1.06
CA TYR A 73 -3.12 -13.34 -2.13
C TYR A 73 -1.65 -13.01 -2.28
N ARG A 74 -1.27 -12.76 -3.53
CA ARG A 74 0.06 -12.35 -3.91
C ARG A 74 -0.01 -10.97 -4.54
N ILE A 75 0.98 -10.14 -4.26
CA ILE A 75 1.10 -8.78 -4.79
C ILE A 75 2.38 -8.68 -5.60
N PHE A 76 2.28 -8.05 -6.76
CA PHE A 76 3.43 -7.77 -7.61
C PHE A 76 3.46 -6.29 -7.99
N ASN A 77 4.63 -5.70 -7.98
CA ASN A 77 4.84 -4.38 -8.55
C ASN A 77 4.77 -4.43 -10.08
N ALA A 78 4.65 -3.27 -10.71
CA ALA A 78 4.62 -3.12 -12.17
C ALA A 78 5.87 -3.68 -12.88
N ASP A 79 7.01 -3.77 -12.19
CA ASP A 79 8.25 -4.37 -12.71
C ASP A 79 8.27 -5.91 -12.66
N GLY A 80 7.26 -6.52 -12.04
CA GLY A 80 7.11 -7.96 -11.87
C GLY A 80 7.75 -8.51 -10.59
N SER A 81 8.31 -7.67 -9.72
CA SER A 81 8.80 -8.07 -8.39
C SER A 81 7.63 -8.33 -7.44
N GLU A 82 7.71 -9.40 -6.64
CA GLU A 82 6.71 -9.71 -5.62
C GLU A 82 6.99 -8.89 -4.35
N VAL A 83 5.94 -8.39 -3.70
CA VAL A 83 6.01 -7.60 -2.47
C VAL A 83 5.20 -8.23 -1.35
N GLU A 84 5.61 -7.97 -0.10
CA GLU A 84 5.08 -8.66 1.08
C GLU A 84 3.69 -8.19 1.48
N GLN A 85 3.42 -6.87 1.45
CA GLN A 85 2.18 -6.28 1.94
C GLN A 85 1.91 -4.89 1.34
N CYS A 86 0.62 -4.59 1.10
CA CYS A 86 0.12 -3.27 0.73
C CYS A 86 -1.26 -3.06 1.37
N GLY A 87 -1.39 -2.09 2.29
CA GLY A 87 -2.66 -1.80 2.96
C GLY A 87 -3.78 -1.36 1.99
N ASN A 88 -3.44 -0.63 0.92
CA ASN A 88 -4.38 -0.26 -0.13
C ASN A 88 -4.84 -1.51 -0.91
N GLY A 89 -3.90 -2.40 -1.24
CA GLY A 89 -4.17 -3.67 -1.91
C GLY A 89 -5.05 -4.60 -1.08
N ALA A 90 -4.82 -4.67 0.24
CA ALA A 90 -5.62 -5.47 1.15
C ALA A 90 -7.10 -5.03 1.15
N ARG A 91 -7.38 -3.70 1.07
CA ARG A 91 -8.74 -3.20 0.96
C ARG A 91 -9.39 -3.58 -0.38
N CYS A 92 -8.67 -3.41 -1.49
CA CYS A 92 -9.15 -3.83 -2.81
C CYS A 92 -9.40 -5.34 -2.86
N PHE A 93 -8.51 -6.14 -2.27
CA PHE A 93 -8.68 -7.58 -2.16
C PHE A 93 -10.00 -7.97 -1.44
N ALA A 94 -10.22 -7.46 -0.22
CA ALA A 94 -11.44 -7.79 0.55
C ALA A 94 -12.71 -7.42 -0.21
N ARG A 95 -12.69 -6.25 -0.82
CA ARG A 95 -13.82 -5.77 -1.62
C ARG A 95 -14.05 -6.63 -2.86
N PHE A 96 -12.96 -7.04 -3.55
CA PHE A 96 -13.01 -7.89 -4.72
C PHE A 96 -13.65 -9.25 -4.41
N VAL A 97 -13.16 -9.98 -3.40
CA VAL A 97 -13.67 -11.33 -3.09
C VAL A 97 -15.15 -11.32 -2.68
N HIS A 98 -15.59 -10.25 -2.01
CA HIS A 98 -16.97 -10.05 -1.66
C HIS A 98 -17.85 -9.71 -2.87
N ASP A 99 -17.43 -8.74 -3.70
CA ASP A 99 -18.18 -8.28 -4.87
C ASP A 99 -18.28 -9.34 -5.99
N GLN A 100 -17.30 -10.23 -6.08
CA GLN A 100 -17.31 -11.38 -7.00
C GLN A 100 -18.09 -12.58 -6.47
N GLY A 101 -18.68 -12.48 -5.26
CA GLY A 101 -19.41 -13.58 -4.63
C GLY A 101 -18.55 -14.79 -4.30
N LEU A 102 -17.24 -14.59 -4.08
CA LEU A 102 -16.34 -15.65 -3.63
C LEU A 102 -16.53 -15.95 -2.14
N THR A 103 -17.06 -15.00 -1.39
CA THR A 103 -17.46 -15.14 0.01
C THR A 103 -18.55 -14.14 0.37
N ASP A 104 -19.49 -14.56 1.26
CA ASP A 104 -20.47 -13.68 1.90
C ASP A 104 -19.98 -13.17 3.27
N GLN A 105 -18.82 -13.64 3.73
CA GLN A 105 -18.27 -13.26 5.02
C GLN A 105 -17.71 -11.85 4.97
N ARG A 106 -18.00 -11.05 6.00
CA ARG A 106 -17.42 -9.72 6.18
C ARG A 106 -16.06 -9.73 6.87
N ARG A 107 -15.75 -10.79 7.60
CA ARG A 107 -14.47 -11.03 8.24
C ARG A 107 -13.71 -12.09 7.46
N ILE A 108 -12.65 -11.69 6.81
CA ILE A 108 -11.91 -12.51 5.83
C ILE A 108 -10.48 -12.69 6.33
N ARG A 109 -10.07 -13.94 6.51
CA ARG A 109 -8.69 -14.31 6.88
C ARG A 109 -7.88 -14.62 5.63
N VAL A 110 -6.78 -13.93 5.47
CA VAL A 110 -6.02 -13.95 4.23
C VAL A 110 -4.55 -14.24 4.49
N GLN A 111 -4.00 -15.23 3.80
CA GLN A 111 -2.56 -15.52 3.82
C GLN A 111 -1.85 -14.61 2.83
N THR A 112 -0.85 -13.89 3.32
CA THR A 112 0.12 -13.11 2.53
C THR A 112 1.52 -13.67 2.71
N CYS A 113 2.52 -13.17 1.97
CA CYS A 113 3.92 -13.53 2.20
C CYS A 113 4.40 -13.16 3.61
N ALA A 114 3.85 -12.10 4.20
CA ALA A 114 4.22 -11.61 5.54
C ALA A 114 3.46 -12.33 6.69
N GLY A 115 2.51 -13.21 6.36
CA GLY A 115 1.69 -13.93 7.35
C GLY A 115 0.19 -13.75 7.10
N THR A 116 -0.62 -14.25 8.05
CA THR A 116 -2.08 -14.16 7.97
C THR A 116 -2.55 -12.81 8.51
N ILE A 117 -3.37 -12.13 7.72
CA ILE A 117 -4.05 -10.88 8.10
C ILE A 117 -5.56 -11.09 8.15
N VAL A 118 -6.25 -10.25 8.92
CA VAL A 118 -7.71 -10.24 9.01
C VAL A 118 -8.23 -8.92 8.47
N LEU A 119 -9.11 -9.02 7.49
CA LEU A 119 -9.79 -7.89 6.86
C LEU A 119 -11.24 -7.89 7.28
N HIS A 120 -11.82 -6.71 7.53
CA HIS A 120 -13.21 -6.58 7.91
C HIS A 120 -13.94 -5.58 7.02
N ILE A 121 -15.00 -6.03 6.33
CA ILE A 121 -15.88 -5.16 5.54
C ILE A 121 -16.94 -4.58 6.48
N THR A 122 -16.94 -3.27 6.66
CA THR A 122 -17.86 -2.54 7.54
C THR A 122 -19.25 -2.41 6.90
N ASP A 123 -20.24 -1.99 7.70
CA ASP A 123 -21.60 -1.73 7.20
C ASP A 123 -21.67 -0.63 6.14
N THR A 124 -20.71 0.30 6.15
CA THR A 124 -20.57 1.35 5.13
C THR A 124 -19.87 0.88 3.85
N GLY A 125 -19.44 -0.39 3.79
CA GLY A 125 -18.69 -0.95 2.67
C GLY A 125 -17.21 -0.56 2.64
N HIS A 126 -16.71 0.15 3.64
CA HIS A 126 -15.28 0.35 3.82
C HIS A 126 -14.61 -0.93 4.31
N VAL A 127 -13.31 -1.02 4.14
CA VAL A 127 -12.52 -2.14 4.63
C VAL A 127 -11.61 -1.67 5.75
N GLN A 128 -11.69 -2.35 6.89
CA GLN A 128 -10.79 -2.19 8.02
C GLN A 128 -9.67 -3.23 7.92
N VAL A 129 -8.44 -2.76 8.14
CA VAL A 129 -7.20 -3.55 8.11
C VAL A 129 -6.48 -3.38 9.44
N ASP A 130 -6.06 -4.48 10.04
CA ASP A 130 -5.12 -4.46 11.16
C ASP A 130 -3.71 -4.21 10.62
N MET A 131 -3.13 -3.07 10.97
CA MET A 131 -1.82 -2.62 10.50
C MET A 131 -0.67 -3.04 11.45
N GLY A 132 -0.99 -3.80 12.50
CA GLY A 132 -0.02 -4.25 13.50
C GLY A 132 0.37 -3.18 14.51
N MET A 133 1.34 -3.55 15.35
CA MET A 133 1.87 -2.64 16.38
C MET A 133 2.94 -1.72 15.82
N PRO A 134 2.89 -0.42 16.12
CA PRO A 134 3.96 0.51 15.77
C PRO A 134 5.22 0.24 16.60
N ARG A 135 6.40 0.45 16.02
CA ARG A 135 7.69 0.32 16.70
C ARG A 135 8.38 1.67 16.78
N PHE A 136 9.08 1.93 17.91
CA PHE A 136 9.60 3.26 18.23
C PHE A 136 11.09 3.28 18.56
N LEU A 137 11.72 2.12 18.76
CA LEU A 137 13.14 2.06 19.05
C LEU A 137 13.93 2.34 17.75
N PRO A 138 14.96 3.19 17.78
CA PRO A 138 15.74 3.55 16.60
C PRO A 138 16.22 2.35 15.77
N GLN A 139 16.70 1.30 16.43
CA GLN A 139 17.15 0.07 15.79
C GLN A 139 16.03 -0.70 15.08
N GLU A 140 14.78 -0.60 15.55
CA GLU A 140 13.61 -1.23 14.93
C GLU A 140 13.05 -0.41 13.77
N ILE A 141 13.41 0.90 13.70
CA ILE A 141 12.98 1.82 12.64
C ILE A 141 14.00 1.86 11.49
N PRO A 142 15.13 1.19 11.53
CA PRO A 142 16.45 1.47 10.97
C PRO A 142 16.79 2.98 10.92
N PHE A 143 16.90 3.59 12.11
CA PHE A 143 17.19 5.01 12.26
C PHE A 143 18.38 5.23 13.21
N THR A 144 19.35 6.02 12.78
CA THR A 144 20.54 6.34 13.59
C THR A 144 20.25 7.46 14.58
N ALA A 145 20.17 7.10 15.88
CA ALA A 145 19.99 8.04 16.97
C ALA A 145 20.72 7.57 18.22
N PRO A 146 21.21 8.47 19.09
CA PRO A 146 21.94 8.12 20.30
C PRO A 146 21.03 7.49 21.38
N ALA A 147 19.74 7.86 21.39
CA ALA A 147 18.73 7.37 22.31
C ALA A 147 17.31 7.52 21.72
N PRO A 148 16.32 6.74 22.23
CA PRO A 148 14.92 6.93 21.88
C PRO A 148 14.41 8.31 22.32
N ALA A 149 13.66 8.98 21.45
CA ALA A 149 13.02 10.27 21.71
C ALA A 149 11.69 10.39 20.95
N LEU A 150 10.83 11.31 21.39
CA LEU A 150 9.57 11.58 20.66
C LEU A 150 9.80 12.36 19.36
N ARG A 151 10.86 13.20 19.33
CA ARG A 151 11.28 13.96 18.15
C ARG A 151 12.79 14.00 18.06
N TYR A 152 13.27 14.09 16.86
CA TYR A 152 14.70 14.14 16.55
C TYR A 152 15.01 15.33 15.66
N PRO A 153 15.98 16.19 16.02
CA PRO A 153 16.51 17.19 15.09
C PRO A 153 17.36 16.49 14.02
N VAL A 154 17.05 16.77 12.77
CA VAL A 154 17.78 16.25 11.61
C VAL A 154 18.22 17.43 10.74
N ALA A 155 19.53 17.55 10.48
CA ALA A 155 20.07 18.60 9.63
C ALA A 155 19.90 18.23 8.16
N VAL A 156 19.27 19.10 7.38
CA VAL A 156 19.10 18.94 5.93
C VAL A 156 19.60 20.22 5.26
N GLY A 157 20.79 20.17 4.66
CA GLY A 157 21.49 21.38 4.25
C GLY A 157 21.76 22.28 5.45
N ASP A 158 21.39 23.55 5.34
CA ASP A 158 21.56 24.54 6.42
C ASP A 158 20.34 24.60 7.39
N GLU A 159 19.33 23.79 7.16
CA GLU A 159 18.10 23.78 7.99
C GLU A 159 18.08 22.63 8.98
N MET A 160 17.43 22.85 10.14
CA MET A 160 17.19 21.85 11.17
C MET A 160 15.71 21.47 11.19
N VAL A 161 15.38 20.23 10.81
CA VAL A 161 14.02 19.72 10.75
C VAL A 161 13.73 18.84 11.96
N GLN A 162 12.57 19.00 12.58
CA GLN A 162 12.12 18.17 13.71
C GLN A 162 11.25 17.02 13.21
N LEU A 163 11.72 15.80 13.35
CA LEU A 163 11.02 14.58 12.89
C LEU A 163 10.56 13.72 14.07
N ALA A 164 9.35 13.20 14.00
CA ALA A 164 8.97 11.98 14.71
C ALA A 164 9.23 10.78 13.80
N VAL A 165 9.76 9.67 14.34
CA VAL A 165 10.05 8.48 13.55
C VAL A 165 9.28 7.28 14.13
N VAL A 166 8.69 6.48 13.22
CA VAL A 166 7.85 5.33 13.54
C VAL A 166 8.08 4.23 12.50
N ASN A 167 8.08 2.96 12.92
CA ASN A 167 8.01 1.84 12.00
C ASN A 167 6.60 1.21 12.05
N MET A 168 5.94 1.15 10.89
CA MET A 168 4.63 0.51 10.65
C MET A 168 4.75 -0.73 9.74
N GLY A 169 5.82 -1.53 9.94
CA GLY A 169 6.27 -2.55 8.99
C GLY A 169 7.30 -2.01 7.99
N ASN A 170 7.37 -0.70 7.86
CA ASN A 170 8.36 0.06 7.10
C ASN A 170 8.65 1.39 7.82
N PRO A 171 9.82 2.02 7.59
CA PRO A 171 10.23 3.24 8.28
C PRO A 171 9.48 4.48 7.79
N HIS A 172 9.05 5.32 8.74
CA HIS A 172 8.39 6.60 8.51
C HIS A 172 9.03 7.73 9.32
N ALA A 173 9.26 8.86 8.67
CA ALA A 173 9.61 10.13 9.28
C ALA A 173 8.45 11.10 9.09
N VAL A 174 7.92 11.64 10.18
CA VAL A 174 6.76 12.54 10.17
C VAL A 174 7.19 13.92 10.66
N LEU A 175 6.95 14.94 9.87
CA LEU A 175 7.15 16.33 10.25
C LEU A 175 5.80 17.08 10.27
N ARG A 176 5.64 17.95 11.27
CA ARG A 176 4.48 18.84 11.36
C ARG A 176 4.73 20.08 10.51
N VAL A 177 3.77 20.42 9.64
CA VAL A 177 3.77 21.63 8.82
C VAL A 177 2.59 22.53 9.17
N ALA A 178 2.73 23.83 8.95
CA ALA A 178 1.65 24.78 9.17
C ALA A 178 0.54 24.63 8.13
N ASP A 179 0.93 24.40 6.88
CA ASP A 179 0.05 24.17 5.74
C ASP A 179 0.63 23.12 4.82
N VAL A 180 -0.15 22.08 4.52
CA VAL A 180 0.28 20.94 3.72
C VAL A 180 0.37 21.27 2.23
N ASP A 181 -0.40 22.25 1.75
CA ASP A 181 -0.41 22.62 0.32
C ASP A 181 0.89 23.31 -0.09
N SER A 182 1.42 24.16 0.80
CA SER A 182 2.70 24.87 0.61
C SER A 182 3.92 24.10 1.13
N ALA A 183 3.72 22.90 1.70
CA ALA A 183 4.82 22.10 2.23
C ALA A 183 5.81 21.68 1.13
N PRO A 184 7.14 21.75 1.40
CA PRO A 184 8.18 21.50 0.41
C PRO A 184 8.40 20.01 0.14
N VAL A 185 7.32 19.27 -0.22
CA VAL A 185 7.35 17.81 -0.40
C VAL A 185 8.32 17.41 -1.50
N ALA A 186 8.30 18.10 -2.64
CA ALA A 186 9.13 17.77 -3.79
C ALA A 186 10.64 18.07 -3.58
N THR A 187 10.98 18.96 -2.65
CA THR A 187 12.39 19.36 -2.40
C THR A 187 12.94 18.72 -1.12
N LEU A 188 12.20 18.77 -0.03
CA LEU A 188 12.64 18.21 1.26
C LEU A 188 12.40 16.69 1.34
N GLY A 189 11.35 16.18 0.67
CA GLY A 189 11.01 14.76 0.65
C GLY A 189 12.18 13.86 0.22
N PRO A 190 12.78 14.06 -0.98
CA PRO A 190 13.90 13.23 -1.44
C PRO A 190 15.16 13.37 -0.58
N LEU A 191 15.41 14.53 0.01
CA LEU A 191 16.57 14.76 0.89
C LEU A 191 16.44 13.98 2.21
N LEU A 192 15.24 13.93 2.77
CA LEU A 192 14.95 13.15 3.98
C LEU A 192 14.85 11.66 3.68
N GLU A 193 14.20 11.27 2.56
CA GLU A 193 14.01 9.88 2.14
C GLU A 193 15.34 9.12 2.08
N SER A 194 16.39 9.76 1.57
CA SER A 194 17.74 9.19 1.40
C SER A 194 18.75 9.70 2.44
N HIS A 195 18.28 10.35 3.52
CA HIS A 195 19.17 10.94 4.51
C HIS A 195 20.03 9.87 5.22
N PRO A 196 21.34 10.10 5.51
CA PRO A 196 22.26 9.11 6.09
C PRO A 196 21.81 8.52 7.42
N ARG A 197 20.96 9.21 8.19
CA ARG A 197 20.37 8.69 9.41
C ARG A 197 19.34 7.58 9.18
N PHE A 198 18.89 7.36 7.94
CA PHE A 198 17.97 6.29 7.54
C PHE A 198 18.67 5.33 6.57
N PRO A 199 19.48 4.38 7.06
CA PRO A 199 20.26 3.48 6.21
C PRO A 199 19.42 2.59 5.28
N ALA A 200 18.15 2.34 5.64
CA ALA A 200 17.17 1.62 4.82
C ALA A 200 16.23 2.56 4.04
N ARG A 201 16.57 3.86 3.94
CA ARG A 201 15.70 4.94 3.46
C ARG A 201 14.40 5.05 4.29
N VAL A 202 13.56 6.04 4.01
CA VAL A 202 12.37 6.32 4.83
C VAL A 202 11.23 6.91 3.99
N ASN A 203 9.97 6.64 4.36
CA ASN A 203 8.82 7.38 3.86
C ASN A 203 8.68 8.68 4.66
N VAL A 204 8.46 9.81 4.00
CA VAL A 204 8.43 11.13 4.63
C VAL A 204 7.02 11.71 4.60
N GLY A 205 6.39 11.85 5.78
CA GLY A 205 5.05 12.39 5.94
C GLY A 205 5.05 13.85 6.35
N PHE A 206 4.38 14.71 5.59
CA PHE A 206 4.16 16.13 5.87
C PHE A 206 2.75 16.30 6.44
N MET A 207 2.64 16.50 7.76
CA MET A 207 1.39 16.47 8.50
C MET A 207 0.96 17.86 8.94
N GLN A 208 -0.22 18.30 8.51
CA GLN A 208 -0.93 19.45 9.02
C GLN A 208 -2.02 19.01 10.00
N VAL A 209 -1.96 19.45 11.25
CA VAL A 209 -2.98 19.17 12.25
C VAL A 209 -4.09 20.21 12.12
N LEU A 210 -5.31 19.78 11.80
CA LEU A 210 -6.49 20.63 11.69
C LEU A 210 -7.28 20.64 13.01
N ALA A 211 -7.40 19.46 13.65
CA ALA A 211 -8.08 19.24 14.93
C ALA A 211 -7.52 17.98 15.59
N PRO A 212 -7.81 17.69 16.87
CA PRO A 212 -7.35 16.46 17.52
C PRO A 212 -7.82 15.15 16.85
N ASP A 213 -8.88 15.21 16.04
CA ASP A 213 -9.48 14.10 15.32
C ASP A 213 -9.28 14.20 13.79
N ARG A 214 -8.49 15.18 13.30
CA ARG A 214 -8.36 15.42 11.86
C ARG A 214 -7.03 16.02 11.46
N ILE A 215 -6.40 15.40 10.47
CA ILE A 215 -5.17 15.89 9.84
C ILE A 215 -5.28 15.91 8.32
N ARG A 216 -4.46 16.72 7.67
CA ARG A 216 -4.10 16.59 6.25
C ARG A 216 -2.69 16.03 6.16
N LEU A 217 -2.45 15.18 5.18
CA LEU A 217 -1.16 14.50 5.03
C LEU A 217 -0.78 14.36 3.55
N ARG A 218 0.46 14.72 3.24
CA ARG A 218 1.12 14.34 1.98
C ARG A 218 2.32 13.47 2.33
N VAL A 219 2.59 12.45 1.50
CA VAL A 219 3.67 11.50 1.75
C VAL A 219 4.57 11.39 0.54
N TYR A 220 5.86 11.56 0.74
CA TYR A 220 6.91 11.19 -0.20
C TYR A 220 7.37 9.77 0.14
N GLU A 221 6.97 8.80 -0.67
CA GLU A 221 7.24 7.39 -0.41
C GLU A 221 8.62 6.95 -0.86
N ARG A 222 9.20 6.05 -0.11
CA ARG A 222 10.52 5.45 -0.35
C ARG A 222 10.58 4.78 -1.73
N GLY A 223 11.47 5.30 -2.59
CA GLY A 223 11.71 4.78 -3.93
C GLY A 223 10.62 5.09 -4.98
N THR A 224 9.52 5.77 -4.58
CA THR A 224 8.38 6.06 -5.47
C THR A 224 8.17 7.56 -5.68
N GLY A 225 8.46 8.37 -4.67
CA GLY A 225 8.17 9.80 -4.68
C GLY A 225 6.83 10.13 -4.03
N GLU A 226 6.26 11.30 -4.32
CA GLU A 226 4.96 11.69 -3.78
C GLU A 226 3.84 10.87 -4.41
N THR A 227 2.95 10.30 -3.55
CA THR A 227 1.82 9.47 -3.95
C THR A 227 0.50 10.06 -3.47
N LEU A 228 -0.61 9.60 -4.08
CA LEU A 228 -1.95 10.05 -3.71
C LEU A 228 -2.41 9.49 -2.36
N ALA A 229 -1.91 8.31 -1.94
CA ALA A 229 -2.31 7.67 -0.69
C ALA A 229 -1.26 6.66 -0.21
N CYS A 230 -0.75 6.87 1.00
CA CYS A 230 0.12 5.95 1.71
C CYS A 230 -0.55 5.52 3.02
N GLY A 231 -1.02 4.27 3.08
CA GLY A 231 -1.73 3.74 4.25
C GLY A 231 -0.86 3.66 5.50
N THR A 232 0.37 3.13 5.38
CA THR A 232 1.34 3.08 6.50
C THR A 232 1.80 4.47 6.93
N GLY A 233 1.90 5.42 5.96
CA GLY A 233 2.20 6.82 6.24
C GLY A 233 1.09 7.50 7.05
N ALA A 234 -0.18 7.22 6.74
CA ALA A 234 -1.33 7.71 7.50
C ALA A 234 -1.30 7.17 8.95
N CYS A 235 -1.06 5.87 9.13
CA CYS A 235 -0.91 5.26 10.44
C CYS A 235 0.25 5.88 11.22
N ALA A 236 1.43 6.03 10.60
CA ALA A 236 2.61 6.63 11.23
C ALA A 236 2.37 8.07 11.67
N ALA A 237 1.68 8.88 10.84
CA ALA A 237 1.35 10.26 11.15
C ALA A 237 0.43 10.35 12.38
N VAL A 238 -0.62 9.51 12.46
CA VAL A 238 -1.54 9.48 13.61
C VAL A 238 -0.82 9.02 14.87
N VAL A 239 -0.06 7.93 14.80
CA VAL A 239 0.72 7.40 15.93
C VAL A 239 1.72 8.44 16.45
N ALA A 240 2.47 9.10 15.55
CA ALA A 240 3.39 10.17 15.92
C ALA A 240 2.66 11.36 16.57
N GLY A 241 1.55 11.80 15.97
CA GLY A 241 0.75 12.91 16.48
C GLY A 241 0.12 12.64 17.84
N GLN A 242 -0.35 11.42 18.08
CA GLN A 242 -0.91 11.00 19.36
C GLN A 242 0.17 10.95 20.46
N ARG A 243 1.33 10.35 20.17
CA ARG A 243 2.47 10.32 21.11
C ARG A 243 2.97 11.72 21.48
N LEU A 244 2.81 12.68 20.58
CA LEU A 244 3.16 14.09 20.80
C LEU A 244 2.04 14.91 21.46
N GLY A 245 0.90 14.28 21.79
CA GLY A 245 -0.24 14.94 22.42
C GLY A 245 -1.02 15.89 21.48
N TRP A 246 -0.87 15.75 20.17
CA TRP A 246 -1.57 16.57 19.18
C TRP A 246 -2.88 15.95 18.71
N LEU A 247 -2.99 14.63 18.76
CA LEU A 247 -4.12 13.87 18.23
C LEU A 247 -4.75 12.95 19.26
N GLY A 248 -6.02 12.62 19.07
CA GLY A 248 -6.77 11.61 19.80
C GLY A 248 -6.60 10.21 19.22
N GLN A 249 -7.42 9.26 19.71
CA GLN A 249 -7.36 7.85 19.32
C GLN A 249 -7.99 7.56 17.95
N HIS A 250 -8.98 8.35 17.55
CA HIS A 250 -9.74 8.20 16.30
C HIS A 250 -9.49 9.43 15.43
N VAL A 251 -8.80 9.24 14.31
CA VAL A 251 -8.35 10.35 13.48
C VAL A 251 -8.69 10.13 12.01
N THR A 252 -9.32 11.12 11.41
CA THR A 252 -9.50 11.21 9.96
C THR A 252 -8.24 11.81 9.34
N VAL A 253 -7.60 11.06 8.46
CA VAL A 253 -6.45 11.49 7.67
C VAL A 253 -6.91 11.83 6.26
N LEU A 254 -6.82 13.11 5.89
CA LEU A 254 -7.13 13.61 4.55
C LEU A 254 -5.86 13.55 3.69
N LEU A 255 -5.81 12.58 2.79
CA LEU A 255 -4.75 12.39 1.79
C LEU A 255 -5.19 13.01 0.45
N PRO A 256 -4.29 13.29 -0.51
CA PRO A 256 -4.66 13.76 -1.85
C PRO A 256 -5.68 12.84 -2.56
N GLY A 257 -5.58 11.53 -2.38
CA GLY A 257 -6.50 10.55 -2.95
C GLY A 257 -7.82 10.38 -2.21
N GLY A 258 -7.96 10.92 -0.99
CA GLY A 258 -9.17 10.85 -0.16
C GLY A 258 -8.91 10.50 1.31
N PRO A 259 -9.99 10.32 2.10
CA PRO A 259 -9.88 10.12 3.54
C PRO A 259 -9.60 8.65 3.93
N LEU A 260 -8.80 8.49 5.00
CA LEU A 260 -8.69 7.27 5.80
C LEU A 260 -9.11 7.56 7.24
N GLN A 261 -9.68 6.56 7.91
CA GLN A 261 -9.87 6.56 9.36
C GLN A 261 -8.76 5.71 9.98
N ILE A 262 -8.08 6.27 10.97
CA ILE A 262 -7.03 5.58 11.71
C ILE A 262 -7.42 5.56 13.18
N ASP A 263 -7.43 4.35 13.75
CA ASP A 263 -7.73 4.11 15.15
C ASP A 263 -6.51 3.51 15.82
N TRP A 264 -6.03 4.16 16.88
CA TRP A 264 -4.95 3.62 17.71
C TRP A 264 -5.24 3.85 19.20
N PRO A 265 -5.52 2.77 19.97
CA PRO A 265 -5.82 2.89 21.40
C PRO A 265 -4.63 3.35 22.26
N GLY A 266 -3.39 3.24 21.74
CA GLY A 266 -2.19 3.64 22.45
C GLY A 266 -1.07 2.59 22.40
N GLU A 267 0.02 2.83 23.14
CA GLU A 267 1.20 1.94 23.14
C GLU A 267 0.83 0.51 23.54
N GLY A 268 1.45 -0.47 22.88
CA GLY A 268 1.17 -1.89 23.06
C GLY A 268 -0.11 -2.39 22.36
N GLN A 269 -0.81 -1.54 21.61
CA GLN A 269 -2.00 -1.89 20.84
C GLN A 269 -1.75 -1.79 19.34
N HIS A 270 -2.55 -2.54 18.57
CA HIS A 270 -2.52 -2.49 17.12
C HIS A 270 -3.13 -1.20 16.59
N VAL A 271 -2.64 -0.74 15.45
CA VAL A 271 -3.22 0.34 14.65
C VAL A 271 -4.23 -0.27 13.68
N HIS A 272 -5.43 0.27 13.64
CA HIS A 272 -6.44 -0.10 12.67
C HIS A 272 -6.63 1.01 11.66
N MET A 273 -6.62 0.65 10.39
CA MET A 273 -6.88 1.56 9.27
C MET A 273 -8.16 1.16 8.56
N GLN A 274 -9.05 2.12 8.34
CA GLN A 274 -10.28 1.91 7.58
C GLN A 274 -10.34 2.88 6.41
N GLY A 275 -10.75 2.38 5.24
CA GLY A 275 -10.92 3.22 4.06
C GLY A 275 -11.67 2.53 2.92
N PRO A 276 -11.96 3.28 1.85
CA PRO A 276 -12.65 2.76 0.68
C PRO A 276 -11.75 1.88 -0.18
N ALA A 277 -12.39 1.05 -0.99
CA ALA A 277 -11.82 0.39 -2.14
C ALA A 277 -12.87 0.45 -3.26
N THR A 278 -12.47 0.85 -4.44
CA THR A 278 -13.38 1.11 -5.55
C THR A 278 -13.07 0.20 -6.72
N ARG A 279 -14.10 -0.53 -7.18
CA ARG A 279 -14.06 -1.21 -8.48
C ARG A 279 -14.30 -0.19 -9.58
N VAL A 280 -13.43 -0.18 -10.59
CA VAL A 280 -13.51 0.76 -11.73
C VAL A 280 -14.20 0.09 -12.89
N TYR A 281 -13.66 -1.04 -13.36
CA TYR A 281 -14.23 -1.85 -14.45
C TYR A 281 -13.69 -3.27 -14.44
N ASP A 282 -14.34 -4.17 -15.16
CA ASP A 282 -13.84 -5.50 -15.51
C ASP A 282 -13.43 -5.52 -16.98
N GLY A 283 -12.46 -6.38 -17.31
CA GLY A 283 -11.97 -6.52 -18.65
C GLY A 283 -11.43 -7.91 -18.97
N LEU A 284 -11.08 -8.08 -20.24
CA LEU A 284 -10.38 -9.25 -20.75
C LEU A 284 -9.08 -8.77 -21.39
N TRP A 285 -7.95 -9.24 -20.88
CA TRP A 285 -6.65 -9.03 -21.51
C TRP A 285 -6.42 -10.06 -22.61
N HIS A 286 -6.21 -9.59 -23.83
CA HIS A 286 -5.80 -10.41 -24.97
C HIS A 286 -4.28 -10.36 -25.09
N TRP A 287 -3.65 -11.52 -25.00
CA TRP A 287 -2.19 -11.62 -25.09
C TRP A 287 -1.71 -11.11 -26.45
N PRO A 288 -0.65 -10.29 -26.50
CA PRO A 288 -0.06 -9.87 -27.77
C PRO A 288 0.35 -11.10 -28.58
N GLU A 289 0.16 -11.02 -29.89
CA GLU A 289 0.73 -12.03 -30.80
C GLU A 289 2.26 -11.97 -30.68
N ALA A 290 2.90 -13.16 -30.65
CA ALA A 290 4.35 -13.20 -30.69
C ALA A 290 4.82 -12.43 -31.94
N ALA A 291 5.70 -11.44 -31.74
CA ALA A 291 6.29 -10.74 -32.88
C ALA A 291 6.91 -11.79 -33.82
N PRO A 292 6.69 -11.70 -35.15
CA PRO A 292 7.38 -12.59 -36.06
C PRO A 292 8.88 -12.49 -35.80
N ALA A 293 9.54 -13.63 -35.72
CA ALA A 293 11.00 -13.68 -35.60
C ALA A 293 11.58 -12.95 -36.82
N VAL A 294 12.29 -11.86 -36.60
CA VAL A 294 13.00 -11.08 -37.63
C VAL A 294 14.26 -11.83 -38.01
#